data_8fbcf4ddc6c47a179b3747ddb97e4d53
#
_entry.id   8fbcf4ddc6c47a179b3747ddb97e4d53
#
_cell.length_a   1.000
_cell.length_b   1.000
_cell.length_c   1.000
_cell.angle_alpha   90.00
_cell.angle_beta   90.00
_cell.angle_gamma   90.00
#
_symmetry.space_group_name_H-M   'P 1'
#
loop_
_entity.id
_entity.type
_entity.pdbx_description
1 polymer ?
#
loop_
_entity_poly.entity_id
_entity_poly.type
_entity_poly.pdbx_seq_one_letter_code
_entity_poly.pdbx_strand_id
1 'polypeptide(L)'
;MTLENAQQQVDEWIKTHGVRYFNELTNMAMLTEEVGEVARIIARRYGEQSEKESDKNKDLGDEMADVLFVLICLANQTGVNLTDALQKNLDKKTNRDKDRHKQNEKLK
;
A
#
# COMPACT_ATOMS: atom_id res chain seq x y z
N MET A 1 -14.79 -6.88 2.26
CA MET A 1 -14.38 -6.02 1.14
C MET A 1 -13.31 -6.72 0.32
N THR A 2 -13.50 -6.81 -0.98
CA THR A 2 -12.48 -7.32 -1.91
C THR A 2 -11.65 -6.17 -2.47
N LEU A 3 -10.54 -6.46 -3.14
CA LEU A 3 -9.76 -5.42 -3.81
C LEU A 3 -10.60 -4.68 -4.86
N GLU A 4 -11.40 -5.41 -5.61
CA GLU A 4 -12.27 -4.83 -6.62
C GLU A 4 -13.31 -3.89 -5.99
N ASN A 5 -13.93 -4.32 -4.89
CA ASN A 5 -14.84 -3.46 -4.14
C ASN A 5 -14.11 -2.23 -3.59
N ALA A 6 -12.89 -2.41 -3.09
CA ALA A 6 -12.11 -1.29 -2.56
C ALA A 6 -11.84 -0.26 -3.66
N GLN A 7 -11.46 -0.70 -4.85
CA GLN A 7 -11.25 0.20 -5.98
C GLN A 7 -12.53 0.96 -6.35
N GLN A 8 -13.68 0.28 -6.37
CA GLN A 8 -14.97 0.90 -6.65
C GLN A 8 -15.35 1.92 -5.56
N GLN A 9 -15.20 1.55 -4.30
CA GLN A 9 -15.55 2.43 -3.18
C GLN A 9 -14.67 3.68 -3.14
N VAL A 10 -13.38 3.54 -3.42
CA VAL A 10 -12.47 4.70 -3.50
C VAL A 10 -12.88 5.61 -4.64
N ASP A 11 -13.19 5.05 -5.81
CA ASP A 11 -13.62 5.85 -6.96
C ASP A 11 -14.89 6.64 -6.66
N GLU A 12 -15.87 5.99 -6.06
CA GLU A 12 -17.11 6.65 -5.64
C GLU A 12 -16.86 7.75 -4.61
N TRP A 13 -15.99 7.45 -3.64
CA TRP A 13 -15.63 8.43 -2.61
C TRP A 13 -14.97 9.67 -3.21
N ILE A 14 -14.02 9.49 -4.12
CA ILE A 14 -13.35 10.59 -4.81
C ILE A 14 -14.36 11.46 -5.56
N LYS A 15 -15.26 10.83 -6.31
CA LYS A 15 -16.27 11.55 -7.09
C LYS A 15 -17.30 12.26 -6.23
N THR A 16 -17.63 11.68 -5.07
CA THR A 16 -18.64 12.24 -4.16
C THR A 16 -18.07 13.31 -3.24
N HIS A 17 -16.88 13.09 -2.68
CA HIS A 17 -16.30 13.95 -1.66
C HIS A 17 -15.03 14.67 -2.09
N GLY A 18 -14.26 14.08 -2.98
CA GLY A 18 -12.97 14.63 -3.42
C GLY A 18 -13.04 15.47 -4.69
N VAL A 19 -14.19 15.56 -5.32
CA VAL A 19 -14.43 16.23 -6.61
C VAL A 19 -13.81 15.47 -7.78
N ARG A 20 -12.49 15.30 -7.78
CA ARG A 20 -11.75 14.51 -8.79
C ARG A 20 -10.45 14.00 -8.20
N TYR A 21 -9.81 13.06 -8.90
CA TYR A 21 -8.46 12.64 -8.54
C TYR A 21 -7.47 13.79 -8.74
N PHE A 22 -6.47 13.88 -7.89
CA PHE A 22 -5.25 14.62 -8.24
C PHE A 22 -4.61 13.94 -9.45
N ASN A 23 -3.77 14.66 -10.20
CA ASN A 23 -3.08 14.01 -11.33
C ASN A 23 -2.11 12.91 -10.82
N GLU A 24 -1.69 12.05 -11.74
CA GLU A 24 -0.88 10.86 -11.41
C GLU A 24 0.45 11.22 -10.73
N LEU A 25 1.09 12.29 -11.15
CA LEU A 25 2.35 12.72 -10.55
C LEU A 25 2.14 13.19 -9.11
N THR A 26 1.08 13.94 -8.86
CA THR A 26 0.73 14.38 -7.50
C THR A 26 0.41 13.18 -6.61
N ASN A 27 -0.38 12.24 -7.12
CA ASN A 27 -0.70 11.03 -6.36
C ASN A 27 0.53 10.17 -6.11
N MET A 28 1.48 10.12 -7.04
CA MET A 28 2.74 9.40 -6.81
C MET A 28 3.56 10.04 -5.70
N ALA A 29 3.63 11.36 -5.66
CA ALA A 29 4.30 12.09 -4.58
C ALA A 29 3.62 11.81 -3.23
N MET A 30 2.29 11.83 -3.21
CA MET A 30 1.52 11.51 -2.00
C MET A 30 1.76 10.08 -1.54
N LEU A 31 1.83 9.12 -2.47
CA LEU A 31 2.14 7.74 -2.13
C LEU A 31 3.49 7.64 -1.43
N THR A 32 4.49 8.33 -1.94
CA THR A 32 5.83 8.37 -1.33
C THR A 32 5.78 8.93 0.09
N GLU A 33 5.01 10.01 0.29
CA GLU A 33 4.83 10.60 1.62
C GLU A 33 4.16 9.62 2.59
N GLU A 34 3.10 8.96 2.16
CA GLU A 34 2.37 8.00 3.00
C GLU A 34 3.23 6.78 3.35
N VAL A 35 4.02 6.29 2.40
CA VAL A 35 4.99 5.22 2.66
C VAL A 35 6.01 5.69 3.71
N GLY A 36 6.46 6.94 3.62
CA GLY A 36 7.36 7.55 4.60
C GLY A 36 6.77 7.57 6.00
N GLU A 37 5.48 7.87 6.14
CA GLU A 37 4.80 7.84 7.44
C GLU A 37 4.78 6.44 8.05
N VAL A 38 4.47 5.42 7.24
CA VAL A 38 4.54 4.03 7.70
C VAL A 38 5.97 3.66 8.11
N ALA A 39 6.95 4.03 7.28
CA ALA A 39 8.36 3.76 7.56
C ALA A 39 8.81 4.38 8.88
N ARG A 40 8.37 5.60 9.15
CA ARG A 40 8.70 6.30 10.40
C ARG A 40 8.16 5.55 11.61
N ILE A 41 6.91 5.13 11.58
CA ILE A 41 6.31 4.39 12.70
C ILE A 41 7.02 3.06 12.92
N ILE A 42 7.26 2.31 11.85
CA ILE A 42 7.94 1.01 11.92
C ILE A 42 9.36 1.17 12.48
N ALA A 43 10.11 2.15 11.97
CA ALA A 43 11.48 2.38 12.41
C ALA A 43 11.57 2.72 13.90
N ARG A 44 10.59 3.49 14.40
CA ARG A 44 10.60 3.94 15.80
C ARG A 44 10.03 2.93 16.77
N ARG A 45 9.01 2.18 16.37
CA ARG A 45 8.42 1.15 17.25
C ARG A 45 9.23 -0.14 17.31
N TYR A 46 9.87 -0.51 16.21
CA TYR A 46 10.54 -1.80 16.08
C TYR A 46 12.04 -1.67 15.81
N GLY A 47 12.52 -0.45 15.54
CA GLY A 47 13.94 -0.19 15.31
C GLY A 47 14.63 0.36 16.57
N GLU A 48 15.78 0.97 16.36
CA GLU A 48 16.64 1.46 17.43
C GLU A 48 16.45 2.95 17.74
N GLN A 49 15.64 3.66 16.94
CA GLN A 49 15.33 5.07 17.18
C GLN A 49 14.20 5.21 18.18
N SER A 50 14.31 6.24 19.04
CA SER A 50 13.27 6.55 20.01
C SER A 50 12.01 7.06 19.33
N GLU A 51 10.86 6.58 19.80
CA GLU A 51 9.56 7.04 19.34
C GLU A 51 9.20 8.36 20.04
N LYS A 52 8.76 9.36 19.27
CA LYS A 52 8.26 10.60 19.83
C LYS A 52 6.93 10.37 20.54
N GLU A 53 6.67 11.12 21.60
CA GLU A 53 5.39 11.04 22.33
C GLU A 53 4.20 11.23 21.39
N SER A 54 4.29 12.16 20.45
CA SER A 54 3.23 12.43 19.48
C SER A 54 2.95 11.27 18.52
N ASP A 55 3.90 10.35 18.34
CA ASP A 55 3.77 9.21 17.42
C ASP A 55 3.24 7.95 18.11
N LYS A 56 3.30 7.88 19.45
CA LYS A 56 2.93 6.68 20.20
C LYS A 56 1.46 6.30 20.05
N ASN A 57 0.60 7.28 19.79
CA ASN A 57 -0.84 7.07 19.64
C ASN A 57 -1.27 6.91 18.18
N LYS A 58 -0.34 6.95 17.23
CA LYS A 58 -0.66 6.75 15.82
C LYS A 58 -1.01 5.30 15.55
N ASP A 59 -2.08 5.10 14.80
CA ASP A 59 -2.54 3.78 14.38
C ASP A 59 -1.79 3.36 13.11
N LEU A 60 -0.95 2.35 13.23
CA LEU A 60 -0.21 1.81 12.09
C LEU A 60 -1.16 1.32 10.99
N GLY A 61 -2.27 0.70 11.38
CA GLY A 61 -3.28 0.25 10.42
C GLY A 61 -3.86 1.38 9.58
N ASP A 62 -4.14 2.51 10.23
CA ASP A 62 -4.64 3.70 9.53
C ASP A 62 -3.59 4.25 8.56
N GLU A 63 -2.33 4.32 8.97
CA GLU A 63 -1.25 4.77 8.10
C GLU A 63 -1.05 3.83 6.91
N MET A 64 -1.16 2.53 7.12
CA MET A 64 -1.12 1.55 6.02
C MET A 64 -2.33 1.71 5.09
N ALA A 65 -3.50 2.01 5.64
CA ALA A 65 -4.69 2.28 4.84
C ALA A 65 -4.52 3.52 3.96
N ASP A 66 -3.81 4.54 4.45
CA ASP A 66 -3.50 5.73 3.64
C ASP A 66 -2.63 5.37 2.43
N VAL A 67 -1.63 4.50 2.61
CA VAL A 67 -0.82 4.00 1.51
C VAL A 67 -1.69 3.26 0.49
N LEU A 68 -2.53 2.36 0.98
CA LEU A 68 -3.41 1.58 0.11
C LEU A 68 -4.39 2.46 -0.64
N PHE A 69 -4.96 3.47 0.02
CA PHE A 69 -5.88 4.42 -0.59
C PHE A 69 -5.24 5.13 -1.78
N VAL A 70 -4.04 5.67 -1.62
CA VAL A 70 -3.37 6.40 -2.70
C VAL A 70 -2.97 5.44 -3.83
N LEU A 71 -2.51 4.24 -3.49
CA LEU A 71 -2.20 3.22 -4.49
C LEU A 71 -3.43 2.86 -5.31
N ILE A 72 -4.57 2.72 -4.66
CA ILE A 72 -5.85 2.46 -5.34
C ILE A 72 -6.23 3.62 -6.26
N CYS A 73 -6.04 4.87 -5.81
CA CYS A 73 -6.27 6.03 -6.68
C CYS A 73 -5.45 5.93 -7.97
N LEU A 74 -4.17 5.61 -7.85
CA LEU A 74 -3.29 5.44 -9.01
C LEU A 74 -3.75 4.30 -9.92
N ALA A 75 -4.16 3.18 -9.34
CA ALA A 75 -4.68 2.06 -10.11
C ALA A 75 -5.94 2.45 -10.88
N ASN A 76 -6.87 3.14 -10.23
CA ASN A 76 -8.10 3.59 -10.86
C ASN A 76 -7.82 4.57 -12.01
N GLN A 77 -6.90 5.51 -11.80
CA GLN A 77 -6.53 6.51 -12.81
C GLN A 77 -5.88 5.90 -14.05
N THR A 78 -5.18 4.80 -13.89
CA THR A 78 -4.40 4.18 -14.96
C THR A 78 -5.07 2.94 -15.54
N GLY A 79 -6.28 2.62 -15.08
CA GLY A 79 -7.04 1.48 -15.59
C GLY A 79 -6.51 0.13 -15.15
N VAL A 80 -5.83 0.07 -14.00
CA VAL A 80 -5.27 -1.18 -13.47
C VAL A 80 -6.30 -1.83 -12.53
N ASN A 81 -6.64 -3.10 -12.81
CA ASN A 81 -7.41 -3.92 -11.89
C ASN A 81 -6.43 -4.62 -10.94
N LEU A 82 -6.45 -4.22 -9.67
CA LEU A 82 -5.49 -4.73 -8.69
C LEU A 82 -5.71 -6.20 -8.34
N THR A 83 -6.93 -6.70 -8.44
CA THR A 83 -7.19 -8.13 -8.23
C THR A 83 -6.45 -8.96 -9.26
N ASP A 84 -6.60 -8.61 -10.53
CA ASP A 84 -5.92 -9.32 -11.62
C ASP A 84 -4.41 -9.13 -11.56
N ALA A 85 -3.97 -7.90 -11.29
CA ALA A 85 -2.55 -7.59 -11.20
C ALA A 85 -1.87 -8.37 -10.08
N LEU A 86 -2.49 -8.44 -8.90
CA LEU A 86 -1.95 -9.18 -7.77
C LEU A 86 -1.94 -10.69 -8.06
N GLN A 87 -3.01 -11.22 -8.66
CA GLN A 87 -3.07 -12.63 -8.99
C GLN A 87 -1.94 -13.03 -9.95
N LYS A 88 -1.74 -12.25 -11.01
CA LYS A 88 -0.65 -12.47 -11.96
C LYS A 88 0.72 -12.36 -11.30
N ASN A 89 0.86 -11.40 -10.40
CA ASN A 89 2.11 -11.20 -9.66
C ASN A 89 2.42 -12.38 -8.74
N LEU A 90 1.42 -12.92 -8.05
CA LEU A 90 1.57 -14.10 -7.20
C LEU A 90 1.93 -15.33 -8.02
N ASP A 91 1.29 -15.53 -9.17
CA ASP A 91 1.58 -16.64 -10.07
C ASP A 91 3.02 -16.57 -10.57
N LYS A 92 3.46 -15.38 -10.98
CA LYS A 92 4.83 -15.14 -11.43
C LYS A 92 5.83 -15.43 -10.31
N LYS A 93 5.57 -14.98 -9.09
CA LYS A 93 6.43 -15.24 -7.93
C LYS A 93 6.48 -16.74 -7.60
N THR A 94 5.35 -17.41 -7.65
CA THR A 94 5.27 -18.84 -7.41
C THR A 94 6.11 -19.61 -8.42
N ASN A 95 5.98 -19.30 -9.71
CA ASN A 95 6.72 -19.98 -10.76
C ASN A 95 8.23 -19.73 -10.66
N ARG A 96 8.63 -18.52 -10.28
CA ARG A 96 10.04 -18.15 -10.16
C ARG A 96 10.69 -18.71 -8.89
N ASP A 97 9.98 -18.62 -7.76
CA ASP A 97 10.59 -18.78 -6.43
C ASP A 97 10.08 -19.99 -5.65
N LYS A 98 9.18 -20.81 -6.19
CA LYS A 98 8.51 -21.88 -5.43
C LYS A 98 9.45 -22.85 -4.72
N ASP A 99 10.62 -23.12 -5.27
CA ASP A 99 11.62 -24.02 -4.66
C ASP A 99 12.78 -23.25 -4.03
N ARG A 100 13.01 -22.02 -4.47
CA ARG A 100 14.14 -21.20 -4.07
C ARG A 100 14.19 -20.93 -2.57
N HIS A 101 13.06 -20.52 -1.99
CA HIS A 101 13.00 -20.20 -0.57
C HIS A 101 12.98 -21.44 0.30
N LYS A 102 12.38 -22.51 -0.18
CA LYS A 102 12.38 -23.81 0.52
C LYS A 102 13.79 -24.36 0.68
N GLN A 103 14.68 -24.09 -0.28
CA GLN A 103 16.07 -24.56 -0.28
C GLN A 103 17.01 -23.57 0.43
N ASN A 104 16.53 -22.41 0.82
CA ASN A 104 17.36 -21.39 1.46
C ASN A 104 17.50 -21.69 2.95
N GLU A 105 18.71 -22.07 3.39
CA GLU A 105 19.02 -22.40 4.78
C GLU A 105 18.74 -21.23 5.74
N LYS A 106 18.87 -19.98 5.25
CA LYS A 106 18.63 -18.80 6.09
C LYS A 106 17.16 -18.63 6.51
N LEU A 107 16.23 -19.30 5.81
CA LEU A 107 14.80 -19.20 6.09
C LEU A 107 14.26 -20.38 6.90
N LYS A 108 15.13 -21.34 7.26
CA LYS A 108 14.78 -22.52 8.04
C LYS A 108 15.08 -22.36 9.57
#